data_80c51c9f1e454322faa7169d66a129eb
#
_entry.id   80c51c9f1e454322faa7169d66a129eb
#
_cell.length_a   1.000
_cell.length_b   1.000
_cell.length_c   1.000
_cell.angle_alpha   90.00
_cell.angle_beta   90.00
_cell.angle_gamma   90.00
#
_symmetry.space_group_name_H-M   'P 1'
#
loop_
_entity.id
_entity.type
_entity.pdbx_description
1 polymer ?
#
loop_
_entity_poly.entity_id
_entity_poly.type
_entity_poly.pdbx_seq_one_letter_code
_entity_poly.pdbx_strand_id
1 'polypeptide(L)'
;VAECAGLLLAAGAGRRFGGPKALVEVDGEPLVRRALRSLSTCSPVYVVTGAAADEVAGLLPSSVSVVHASDWASGMGASLRAGLLSLSTVDASAVVVHLVDLPGVTGDVVCRLAALAAPDVVARAAYDGVPGHPVLLGREYWAEIADAVSGDAGARHWLAARDDLRLVECGDLGSGRDVDRPGDLPRPGRSL
;
A
#
# COMPACT_ATOMS: atom_id res chain seq x y z
N VAL A 1 2.87 13.67 18.56
CA VAL A 1 2.12 12.64 17.83
C VAL A 1 3.14 11.94 16.98
N ALA A 2 3.27 10.63 17.11
CA ALA A 2 4.17 9.84 16.27
C ALA A 2 3.75 10.01 14.80
N GLU A 3 4.63 10.54 13.97
CA GLU A 3 4.34 10.72 12.54
C GLU A 3 4.32 9.35 11.85
N CYS A 4 3.28 9.09 11.08
CA CYS A 4 3.11 7.89 10.31
C CYS A 4 3.27 8.23 8.83
N ALA A 5 4.27 7.65 8.16
CA ALA A 5 4.45 7.78 6.73
C ALA A 5 3.43 6.92 5.95
N GLY A 6 3.18 7.28 4.71
CA GLY A 6 2.41 6.46 3.77
C GLY A 6 3.32 5.91 2.66
N LEU A 7 3.15 4.64 2.32
CA LEU A 7 3.84 4.00 1.21
C LEU A 7 2.83 3.29 0.32
N LEU A 8 2.64 3.80 -0.90
CA LEU A 8 1.75 3.22 -1.89
C LEU A 8 2.57 2.42 -2.91
N LEU A 9 2.28 1.12 -3.05
CA LEU A 9 2.88 0.28 -4.08
C LEU A 9 2.02 0.32 -5.34
N ALA A 10 2.56 0.88 -6.41
CA ALA A 10 1.90 1.11 -7.70
C ALA A 10 2.76 0.67 -8.91
N ALA A 11 3.69 -0.27 -8.70
CA ALA A 11 4.69 -0.65 -9.69
C ALA A 11 4.28 -1.80 -10.61
N GLY A 12 3.17 -2.49 -10.32
CA GLY A 12 2.78 -3.72 -11.02
C GLY A 12 2.30 -3.51 -12.44
N ALA A 13 2.68 -4.43 -13.35
CA ALA A 13 2.27 -4.42 -14.76
C ALA A 13 0.80 -4.78 -15.00
N GLY A 14 0.11 -5.35 -14.01
CA GLY A 14 -1.30 -5.74 -14.12
C GLY A 14 -1.56 -6.76 -15.24
N ARG A 15 -0.72 -7.77 -15.40
CA ARG A 15 -0.77 -8.73 -16.53
C ARG A 15 -2.13 -9.42 -16.67
N ARG A 16 -2.77 -9.80 -15.54
CA ARG A 16 -4.10 -10.42 -15.55
C ARG A 16 -5.21 -9.43 -15.86
N PHE A 17 -5.02 -8.17 -15.52
CA PHE A 17 -5.96 -7.09 -15.80
C PHE A 17 -5.87 -6.60 -17.24
N GLY A 18 -4.71 -6.72 -17.86
CA GLY A 18 -4.42 -6.25 -19.23
C GLY A 18 -3.66 -4.94 -19.30
N GLY A 19 -3.16 -4.44 -18.15
CA GLY A 19 -2.36 -3.21 -18.06
C GLY A 19 -2.11 -2.78 -16.62
N PRO A 20 -1.27 -1.75 -16.40
CA PRO A 20 -0.96 -1.24 -15.07
C PRO A 20 -2.20 -0.79 -14.31
N LYS A 21 -2.50 -1.45 -13.19
CA LYS A 21 -3.71 -1.19 -12.38
C LYS A 21 -3.75 0.26 -11.86
N ALA A 22 -2.59 0.87 -11.63
CA ALA A 22 -2.50 2.26 -11.19
C ALA A 22 -3.23 3.26 -12.09
N LEU A 23 -3.30 2.96 -13.40
CA LEU A 23 -3.94 3.80 -14.43
C LEU A 23 -5.42 3.46 -14.65
N VAL A 24 -5.91 2.36 -14.10
CA VAL A 24 -7.30 1.93 -14.25
C VAL A 24 -8.23 2.90 -13.53
N GLU A 25 -9.31 3.31 -14.18
CA GLU A 25 -10.31 4.21 -13.61
C GLU A 25 -11.48 3.45 -12.98
N VAL A 26 -11.88 3.90 -11.80
CA VAL A 26 -13.13 3.53 -11.13
C VAL A 26 -13.92 4.81 -10.91
N ASP A 27 -15.13 4.88 -11.46
CA ASP A 27 -15.98 6.07 -11.42
C ASP A 27 -15.26 7.36 -11.93
N GLY A 28 -14.42 7.22 -12.96
CA GLY A 28 -13.66 8.32 -13.56
C GLY A 28 -12.42 8.77 -12.77
N GLU A 29 -12.04 8.06 -11.72
CA GLU A 29 -10.85 8.34 -10.93
C GLU A 29 -9.82 7.21 -11.06
N PRO A 30 -8.57 7.49 -11.47
CA PRO A 30 -7.51 6.49 -11.50
C PRO A 30 -7.27 5.85 -10.13
N LEU A 31 -7.05 4.53 -10.10
CA LEU A 31 -6.84 3.79 -8.84
C LEU A 31 -5.69 4.36 -8.00
N VAL A 32 -4.63 4.86 -8.64
CA VAL A 32 -3.51 5.48 -7.92
C VAL A 32 -3.94 6.74 -7.16
N ARG A 33 -4.82 7.56 -7.73
CA ARG A 33 -5.35 8.76 -7.04
C ARG A 33 -6.29 8.39 -5.91
N ARG A 34 -7.15 7.40 -6.13
CA ARG A 34 -8.05 6.87 -5.12
C ARG A 34 -7.28 6.32 -3.91
N ALA A 35 -6.24 5.51 -4.16
CA ALA A 35 -5.38 4.98 -3.11
C ALA A 35 -4.60 6.08 -2.36
N LEU A 36 -4.11 7.10 -3.06
CA LEU A 36 -3.48 8.26 -2.42
C LEU A 36 -4.43 9.01 -1.49
N ARG A 37 -5.69 9.18 -1.90
CA ARG A 37 -6.68 9.86 -1.06
C ARG A 37 -6.90 9.12 0.26
N SER A 38 -6.85 7.79 0.27
CA SER A 38 -6.95 7.03 1.52
C SER A 38 -5.75 7.23 2.45
N LEU A 39 -4.57 7.60 1.91
CA LEU A 39 -3.35 7.91 2.67
C LEU A 39 -3.25 9.37 3.14
N SER A 40 -4.31 10.17 3.02
CA SER A 40 -4.29 11.62 3.32
C SER A 40 -3.93 11.97 4.76
N THR A 41 -4.06 11.04 5.71
CA THR A 41 -3.66 11.22 7.11
C THR A 41 -2.20 10.88 7.37
N CYS A 42 -1.49 10.34 6.38
CA CYS A 42 -0.07 9.99 6.46
C CYS A 42 0.80 11.14 5.92
N SER A 43 1.97 11.35 6.55
CA SER A 43 2.96 12.32 6.09
C SER A 43 4.36 11.87 6.53
N PRO A 44 5.36 11.88 5.60
CA PRO A 44 5.23 12.06 4.17
C PRO A 44 4.59 10.85 3.47
N VAL A 45 4.17 11.03 2.21
CA VAL A 45 3.66 9.94 1.37
C VAL A 45 4.63 9.66 0.23
N TYR A 46 4.97 8.40 0.04
CA TYR A 46 5.80 7.87 -1.03
C TYR A 46 4.99 6.95 -1.93
N VAL A 47 5.21 7.05 -3.24
CA VAL A 47 4.61 6.15 -4.23
C VAL A 47 5.70 5.43 -4.99
N VAL A 48 5.66 4.10 -4.96
CA VAL A 48 6.59 3.26 -5.72
C VAL A 48 6.01 2.99 -7.10
N THR A 49 6.72 3.41 -8.13
CA THR A 49 6.39 3.19 -9.55
C THR A 49 7.29 2.13 -10.17
N GLY A 50 6.84 1.55 -11.28
CA GLY A 50 7.59 0.54 -12.03
C GLY A 50 7.07 0.48 -13.46
N ALA A 51 6.12 -0.42 -13.76
CA ALA A 51 5.45 -0.42 -15.04
C ALA A 51 4.71 0.90 -15.25
N ALA A 52 4.81 1.48 -16.46
CA ALA A 52 4.21 2.78 -16.82
C ALA A 52 4.58 3.92 -15.83
N ALA A 53 5.84 3.96 -15.39
CA ALA A 53 6.29 4.89 -14.36
C ALA A 53 5.99 6.35 -14.67
N ASP A 54 6.22 6.78 -15.91
CA ASP A 54 6.01 8.18 -16.33
C ASP A 54 4.53 8.55 -16.34
N GLU A 55 3.65 7.66 -16.85
CA GLU A 55 2.21 7.88 -16.87
C GLU A 55 1.66 7.92 -15.44
N VAL A 56 2.10 7.02 -14.57
CA VAL A 56 1.69 7.01 -13.16
C VAL A 56 2.17 8.28 -12.47
N ALA A 57 3.45 8.66 -12.63
CA ALA A 57 4.01 9.86 -12.04
C ALA A 57 3.27 11.13 -12.48
N GLY A 58 2.82 11.19 -13.74
CA GLY A 58 2.01 12.30 -14.28
C GLY A 58 0.65 12.48 -13.62
N LEU A 59 0.14 11.46 -12.91
CA LEU A 59 -1.11 11.52 -12.16
C LEU A 59 -0.94 11.94 -10.70
N LEU A 60 0.31 12.01 -10.20
CA LEU A 60 0.60 12.28 -8.80
C LEU A 60 0.73 13.78 -8.50
N PRO A 61 0.25 14.25 -7.36
CA PRO A 61 0.49 15.61 -6.93
C PRO A 61 1.95 15.83 -6.53
N SER A 62 2.45 17.07 -6.63
CA SER A 62 3.82 17.43 -6.28
C SER A 62 4.18 17.25 -4.79
N SER A 63 3.19 17.08 -3.93
CA SER A 63 3.37 16.79 -2.49
C SER A 63 3.79 15.36 -2.19
N VAL A 64 3.79 14.49 -3.19
CA VAL A 64 4.11 13.07 -3.05
C VAL A 64 5.51 12.79 -3.56
N SER A 65 6.29 12.01 -2.84
CA SER A 65 7.61 11.53 -3.28
C SER A 65 7.46 10.30 -4.16
N VAL A 66 8.05 10.33 -5.36
CA VAL A 66 8.01 9.21 -6.30
C VAL A 66 9.31 8.42 -6.21
N VAL A 67 9.19 7.10 -6.05
CA VAL A 67 10.31 6.15 -6.02
C VAL A 67 10.15 5.19 -7.19
N HIS A 68 11.13 5.15 -8.09
CA HIS A 68 11.12 4.17 -9.18
C HIS A 68 11.84 2.89 -8.75
N ALA A 69 11.11 1.77 -8.71
CA ALA A 69 11.69 0.44 -8.51
C ALA A 69 12.18 -0.11 -9.83
N SER A 70 13.49 -0.02 -10.12
CA SER A 70 14.08 -0.48 -11.39
C SER A 70 13.93 -1.98 -11.61
N ASP A 71 13.84 -2.75 -10.53
CA ASP A 71 13.69 -4.21 -10.52
C ASP A 71 12.23 -4.66 -10.23
N TRP A 72 11.26 -3.79 -10.46
CA TRP A 72 9.84 -4.03 -10.20
C TRP A 72 9.31 -5.33 -10.83
N ALA A 73 9.88 -5.75 -11.97
CA ALA A 73 9.49 -6.98 -12.65
C ALA A 73 9.82 -8.25 -11.85
N SER A 74 10.70 -8.15 -10.85
CA SER A 74 11.02 -9.24 -9.92
C SER A 74 9.92 -9.50 -8.88
N GLY A 75 8.87 -8.68 -8.84
CA GLY A 75 7.70 -8.86 -7.99
C GLY A 75 7.52 -7.78 -6.92
N MET A 76 6.49 -7.95 -6.10
CA MET A 76 6.09 -6.98 -5.07
C MET A 76 7.20 -6.73 -4.03
N GLY A 77 8.04 -7.73 -3.73
CA GLY A 77 9.15 -7.61 -2.79
C GLY A 77 10.15 -6.53 -3.21
N ALA A 78 10.48 -6.44 -4.50
CA ALA A 78 11.37 -5.40 -5.03
C ALA A 78 10.79 -4.00 -4.82
N SER A 79 9.50 -3.82 -5.09
CA SER A 79 8.80 -2.55 -4.89
C SER A 79 8.74 -2.15 -3.41
N LEU A 80 8.42 -3.09 -2.53
CA LEU A 80 8.39 -2.84 -1.09
C LEU A 80 9.78 -2.48 -0.56
N ARG A 81 10.83 -3.19 -0.98
CA ARG A 81 12.23 -2.89 -0.64
C ARG A 81 12.61 -1.47 -1.05
N ALA A 82 12.36 -1.10 -2.30
CA ALA A 82 12.66 0.24 -2.81
C ALA A 82 11.96 1.33 -1.99
N GLY A 83 10.70 1.13 -1.63
CA GLY A 83 9.93 2.04 -0.80
C GLY A 83 10.50 2.17 0.62
N LEU A 84 10.76 1.06 1.31
CA LEU A 84 11.30 1.06 2.67
C LEU A 84 12.69 1.70 2.76
N LEU A 85 13.57 1.42 1.80
CA LEU A 85 14.89 2.04 1.73
C LEU A 85 14.79 3.56 1.53
N SER A 86 13.84 4.03 0.72
CA SER A 86 13.61 5.47 0.52
C SER A 86 13.10 6.18 1.77
N LEU A 87 12.45 5.46 2.69
CA LEU A 87 11.98 5.99 3.97
C LEU A 87 13.06 6.00 5.06
N SER A 88 14.24 5.45 4.82
CA SER A 88 15.30 5.30 5.85
C SER A 88 15.72 6.62 6.52
N THR A 89 15.65 7.73 5.78
CA THR A 89 16.00 9.08 6.26
C THR A 89 14.81 9.90 6.75
N VAL A 90 13.60 9.35 6.68
CA VAL A 90 12.36 10.03 7.08
C VAL A 90 12.18 9.93 8.59
N ASP A 91 11.80 11.03 9.22
CA ASP A 91 11.50 11.07 10.65
C ASP A 91 10.03 10.66 10.89
N ALA A 92 9.76 9.36 10.74
CA ALA A 92 8.47 8.74 11.05
C ALA A 92 8.68 7.49 11.90
N SER A 93 7.79 7.25 12.84
CA SER A 93 7.87 6.07 13.73
C SER A 93 7.34 4.79 13.09
N ALA A 94 6.47 4.91 12.10
CA ALA A 94 5.90 3.79 11.37
C ALA A 94 5.49 4.19 9.95
N VAL A 95 5.20 3.20 9.10
CA VAL A 95 4.68 3.39 7.75
C VAL A 95 3.43 2.54 7.51
N VAL A 96 2.39 3.15 6.95
CA VAL A 96 1.26 2.42 6.38
C VAL A 96 1.59 2.03 4.94
N VAL A 97 1.69 0.75 4.67
CA VAL A 97 1.90 0.18 3.33
C VAL A 97 0.54 -0.16 2.72
N HIS A 98 0.22 0.49 1.61
CA HIS A 98 -1.02 0.32 0.87
C HIS A 98 -0.76 -0.14 -0.56
N LEU A 99 -1.75 -0.84 -1.14
CA LEU A 99 -1.69 -1.33 -2.51
C LEU A 99 -2.69 -0.56 -3.39
N VAL A 100 -2.27 -0.27 -4.63
CA VAL A 100 -3.06 0.52 -5.58
C VAL A 100 -4.36 -0.17 -6.03
N ASP A 101 -4.42 -1.49 -5.95
CA ASP A 101 -5.52 -2.31 -6.46
C ASP A 101 -6.62 -2.64 -5.43
N LEU A 102 -6.69 -1.88 -4.34
CA LEU A 102 -7.65 -2.05 -3.25
C LEU A 102 -8.61 -0.85 -3.15
N PRO A 103 -9.53 -0.68 -4.11
CA PRO A 103 -10.38 0.51 -4.17
C PRO A 103 -11.36 0.66 -2.99
N GLY A 104 -11.63 -0.42 -2.27
CA GLY A 104 -12.50 -0.44 -1.08
C GLY A 104 -11.83 -0.01 0.22
N VAL A 105 -10.52 0.21 0.23
CA VAL A 105 -9.79 0.72 1.40
C VAL A 105 -10.02 2.23 1.51
N THR A 106 -10.64 2.65 2.59
CA THR A 106 -10.98 4.05 2.86
C THR A 106 -9.92 4.76 3.69
N GLY A 107 -10.00 6.11 3.78
CA GLY A 107 -9.16 6.89 4.68
C GLY A 107 -9.37 6.53 6.15
N ASP A 108 -10.58 6.12 6.55
CA ASP A 108 -10.88 5.71 7.92
C ASP A 108 -10.18 4.40 8.30
N VAL A 109 -10.03 3.46 7.37
CA VAL A 109 -9.22 2.26 7.56
C VAL A 109 -7.76 2.64 7.82
N VAL A 110 -7.20 3.52 6.99
CA VAL A 110 -5.82 4.00 7.16
C VAL A 110 -5.65 4.74 8.49
N CYS A 111 -6.59 5.62 8.84
CA CYS A 111 -6.58 6.37 10.09
C CYS A 111 -6.58 5.44 11.32
N ARG A 112 -7.41 4.38 11.29
CA ARG A 112 -7.47 3.37 12.37
C ARG A 112 -6.13 2.66 12.56
N LEU A 113 -5.44 2.29 11.49
CA LEU A 113 -4.11 1.70 11.58
C LEU A 113 -3.06 2.72 12.04
N ALA A 114 -3.02 3.91 11.41
CA ALA A 114 -2.05 4.94 11.72
C ALA A 114 -2.09 5.40 13.19
N ALA A 115 -3.26 5.31 13.83
CA ALA A 115 -3.41 5.60 15.26
C ALA A 115 -2.60 4.65 16.17
N LEU A 116 -2.14 3.51 15.66
CA LEU A 116 -1.29 2.55 16.37
C LEU A 116 0.22 2.78 16.13
N ALA A 117 0.59 3.85 15.40
CA ALA A 117 1.97 4.08 15.00
C ALA A 117 2.92 4.13 16.20
N ALA A 118 3.91 3.25 16.18
CA ALA A 118 4.99 3.12 17.14
C ALA A 118 6.21 2.49 16.44
N PRO A 119 7.45 2.71 16.92
CA PRO A 119 8.64 2.20 16.26
C PRO A 119 8.70 0.67 16.16
N ASP A 120 8.07 -0.02 17.08
CA ASP A 120 8.04 -1.49 17.22
C ASP A 120 6.70 -2.13 16.82
N VAL A 121 5.79 -1.37 16.17
CA VAL A 121 4.47 -1.88 15.80
C VAL A 121 4.51 -2.77 14.58
N VAL A 122 3.76 -3.87 14.63
CA VAL A 122 3.39 -4.67 13.44
C VAL A 122 1.89 -4.92 13.49
N ALA A 123 1.16 -4.32 12.56
CA ALA A 123 -0.29 -4.47 12.47
C ALA A 123 -0.76 -4.55 11.01
N ARG A 124 -1.93 -5.13 10.80
CA ARG A 124 -2.56 -5.14 9.48
C ARG A 124 -4.06 -5.11 9.58
N ALA A 125 -4.70 -4.52 8.59
CA ALA A 125 -6.15 -4.57 8.49
C ALA A 125 -6.64 -6.00 8.32
N ALA A 126 -7.78 -6.30 8.92
CA ALA A 126 -8.55 -7.50 8.67
C ALA A 126 -9.98 -7.10 8.29
N TYR A 127 -10.63 -7.93 7.50
CA TYR A 127 -11.99 -7.73 7.03
C TYR A 127 -12.76 -9.02 7.27
N ASP A 128 -13.73 -8.99 8.17
CA ASP A 128 -14.44 -10.19 8.66
C ASP A 128 -13.47 -11.28 9.16
N GLY A 129 -12.43 -10.84 9.88
CA GLY A 129 -11.38 -11.71 10.42
C GLY A 129 -10.33 -12.17 9.42
N VAL A 130 -10.45 -11.83 8.12
CA VAL A 130 -9.48 -12.22 7.09
C VAL A 130 -8.39 -11.14 6.98
N PRO A 131 -7.10 -11.49 7.20
CA PRO A 131 -6.00 -10.54 7.10
C PRO A 131 -5.85 -9.96 5.69
N GLY A 132 -5.71 -8.63 5.60
CA GLY A 132 -5.60 -7.89 4.35
C GLY A 132 -4.59 -6.75 4.40
N HIS A 133 -4.79 -5.76 3.57
CA HIS A 133 -4.07 -4.48 3.56
C HIS A 133 -5.03 -3.35 3.95
N PRO A 134 -4.48 -2.21 4.41
CA PRO A 134 -3.06 -1.87 4.55
C PRO A 134 -2.37 -2.62 5.70
N VAL A 135 -1.02 -2.52 5.70
CA VAL A 135 -0.15 -3.04 6.75
C VAL A 135 0.57 -1.87 7.40
N LEU A 136 0.66 -1.84 8.72
CA LEU A 136 1.43 -0.86 9.49
C LEU A 136 2.72 -1.51 9.99
N LEU A 137 3.86 -0.92 9.64
CA LEU A 137 5.19 -1.42 9.96
C LEU A 137 5.98 -0.37 10.74
N GLY A 138 6.38 -0.72 11.95
CA GLY A 138 7.25 0.09 12.80
C GLY A 138 8.64 0.28 12.20
N ARG A 139 9.23 1.44 12.45
CA ARG A 139 10.54 1.84 11.89
C ARG A 139 11.66 0.84 12.19
N GLU A 140 11.63 0.21 13.34
CA GLU A 140 12.66 -0.75 13.78
C GLU A 140 12.80 -1.95 12.83
N TYR A 141 11.72 -2.26 12.07
CA TYR A 141 11.67 -3.43 11.18
C TYR A 141 11.94 -3.12 9.72
N TRP A 142 12.04 -1.83 9.31
CA TRP A 142 12.13 -1.49 7.88
C TRP A 142 13.35 -2.08 7.19
N ALA A 143 14.52 -2.05 7.85
CA ALA A 143 15.74 -2.61 7.29
C ALA A 143 15.66 -4.14 7.19
N GLU A 144 15.21 -4.81 8.26
CA GLU A 144 15.02 -6.27 8.28
C GLU A 144 14.04 -6.73 7.19
N ILE A 145 12.91 -6.04 7.06
CA ILE A 145 11.92 -6.36 6.03
C ILE A 145 12.51 -6.14 4.63
N ALA A 146 13.19 -5.02 4.40
CA ALA A 146 13.82 -4.75 3.11
C ALA A 146 14.83 -5.82 2.69
N ASP A 147 15.54 -6.41 3.65
CA ASP A 147 16.48 -7.51 3.41
C ASP A 147 15.77 -8.86 3.18
N ALA A 148 14.64 -9.08 3.84
CA ALA A 148 13.91 -10.35 3.82
C ALA A 148 12.98 -10.51 2.60
N VAL A 149 12.45 -9.40 2.05
CA VAL A 149 11.42 -9.47 0.99
C VAL A 149 12.00 -9.84 -0.37
N SER A 150 11.29 -10.74 -1.06
CA SER A 150 11.65 -11.17 -2.41
C SER A 150 10.42 -11.68 -3.17
N GLY A 151 10.48 -11.70 -4.50
CA GLY A 151 9.44 -12.22 -5.38
C GLY A 151 8.08 -11.53 -5.18
N ASP A 152 7.01 -12.23 -5.48
CA ASP A 152 5.63 -11.70 -5.44
C ASP A 152 4.98 -11.75 -4.05
N ALA A 153 5.64 -12.39 -3.07
CA ALA A 153 5.08 -12.55 -1.72
C ALA A 153 5.13 -11.25 -0.88
N GLY A 154 5.93 -10.26 -1.30
CA GLY A 154 6.16 -9.06 -0.50
C GLY A 154 6.60 -9.42 0.92
N ALA A 155 5.99 -8.83 1.93
CA ALA A 155 6.26 -9.11 3.34
C ALA A 155 5.49 -10.31 3.91
N ARG A 156 4.74 -11.08 3.10
CA ARG A 156 3.84 -12.15 3.59
C ARG A 156 4.54 -13.14 4.51
N HIS A 157 5.71 -13.65 4.09
CA HIS A 157 6.44 -14.64 4.88
C HIS A 157 6.99 -14.05 6.18
N TRP A 158 7.50 -12.83 6.12
CA TRP A 158 7.97 -12.12 7.29
C TRP A 158 6.83 -11.89 8.31
N LEU A 159 5.68 -11.42 7.84
CA LEU A 159 4.49 -11.21 8.68
C LEU A 159 3.96 -12.52 9.27
N ALA A 160 3.96 -13.61 8.50
CA ALA A 160 3.47 -14.92 8.97
C ALA A 160 4.34 -15.54 10.07
N ALA A 161 5.60 -15.15 10.17
CA ALA A 161 6.52 -15.61 11.20
C ALA A 161 6.42 -14.80 12.51
N ARG A 162 5.56 -13.78 12.60
CA ARG A 162 5.45 -12.87 13.74
C ARG A 162 4.34 -13.29 14.69
N ASP A 163 4.70 -13.45 15.97
CA ASP A 163 3.73 -13.72 17.05
C ASP A 163 3.08 -12.43 17.57
N ASP A 164 3.70 -11.27 17.33
CA ASP A 164 3.26 -9.95 17.78
C ASP A 164 2.41 -9.19 16.73
N LEU A 165 2.11 -9.81 15.59
CA LEU A 165 1.27 -9.22 14.55
C LEU A 165 -0.15 -8.96 15.07
N ARG A 166 -0.57 -7.69 15.05
CA ARG A 166 -1.92 -7.28 15.43
C ARG A 166 -2.86 -7.27 14.22
N LEU A 167 -3.96 -8.01 14.28
CA LEU A 167 -5.05 -7.88 13.33
C LEU A 167 -6.01 -6.79 13.80
N VAL A 168 -6.26 -5.81 12.93
CA VAL A 168 -7.15 -4.67 13.21
C VAL A 168 -8.37 -4.81 12.32
N GLU A 169 -9.52 -5.16 12.93
CA GLU A 169 -10.76 -5.34 12.17
C GLU A 169 -11.23 -4.00 11.58
N CYS A 170 -11.47 -3.99 10.28
CA CYS A 170 -11.81 -2.82 9.48
C CYS A 170 -13.03 -3.05 8.55
N GLY A 171 -13.71 -4.19 8.65
CA GLY A 171 -14.87 -4.51 7.80
C GLY A 171 -16.04 -3.54 7.95
N ASP A 172 -16.12 -2.81 9.07
CA ASP A 172 -17.09 -1.73 9.32
C ASP A 172 -16.72 -0.42 8.60
N LEU A 173 -15.49 -0.25 8.13
CA LEU A 173 -14.97 0.99 7.52
C LEU A 173 -14.70 0.87 6.01
N GLY A 174 -14.58 -0.35 5.51
CA GLY A 174 -14.23 -0.56 4.11
C GLY A 174 -14.10 -2.02 3.74
N SER A 175 -13.48 -2.27 2.58
CA SER A 175 -13.27 -3.61 2.04
C SER A 175 -11.83 -3.79 1.57
N GLY A 176 -11.26 -4.95 1.88
CA GLY A 176 -9.93 -5.36 1.43
C GLY A 176 -9.92 -6.13 0.11
N ARG A 177 -11.02 -6.08 -0.66
CA ARG A 177 -11.09 -6.77 -1.96
C ARG A 177 -10.18 -6.10 -2.98
N ASP A 178 -9.37 -6.91 -3.63
CA ASP A 178 -8.52 -6.49 -4.74
C ASP A 178 -9.27 -6.52 -6.09
N VAL A 179 -8.78 -5.70 -7.01
CA VAL A 179 -9.17 -5.70 -8.42
C VAL A 179 -8.08 -6.42 -9.20
N ASP A 180 -8.28 -7.69 -9.49
CA ASP A 180 -7.29 -8.53 -10.19
C ASP A 180 -7.60 -8.69 -11.68
N ARG A 181 -8.89 -8.58 -12.03
CA ARG A 181 -9.41 -8.67 -13.41
C ARG A 181 -10.41 -7.56 -13.68
N PRO A 182 -10.66 -7.21 -14.96
CA PRO A 182 -11.66 -6.18 -15.30
C PRO A 182 -13.05 -6.44 -14.72
N GLY A 183 -13.44 -7.72 -14.53
CA GLY A 183 -14.72 -8.08 -13.94
C GLY A 183 -14.85 -7.82 -12.44
N ASP A 184 -13.74 -7.55 -11.75
CA ASP A 184 -13.71 -7.25 -10.32
C ASP A 184 -14.00 -5.75 -10.04
N LEU A 185 -14.00 -4.91 -11.10
CA LEU A 185 -14.32 -3.51 -10.97
C LEU A 185 -15.74 -3.32 -10.41
N PRO A 186 -15.92 -2.39 -9.46
CA PRO A 186 -17.25 -2.07 -8.96
C PRO A 186 -18.15 -1.60 -10.12
N ARG A 187 -19.39 -2.09 -10.14
CA ARG A 187 -20.37 -1.65 -11.15
C ARG A 187 -20.76 -0.20 -10.86
N PRO A 188 -20.92 0.65 -11.90
CA PRO A 188 -21.37 2.03 -11.71
C PRO A 188 -22.64 2.09 -10.84
N GLY A 189 -22.61 2.94 -9.80
CA GLY A 189 -23.76 3.18 -8.92
C GLY A 189 -23.95 2.19 -7.75
N ARG A 190 -23.02 1.27 -7.48
CA ARG A 190 -22.98 0.52 -6.23
C ARG A 190 -21.78 0.97 -5.40
N SER A 191 -22.06 1.42 -4.17
CA SER A 191 -21.03 1.68 -3.17
C SER A 191 -20.19 0.41 -2.91
N LEU A 192 -18.89 0.60 -2.72
CA LEU A 192 -17.95 -0.44 -2.33
C LEU A 192 -18.17 -0.86 -0.90
#